data_cb8dfd9f6168242760071cc984611e0b
#
_entry.id   cb8dfd9f6168242760071cc984611e0b
#
_cell.length_a   1.000
_cell.length_b   1.000
_cell.length_c   1.000
_cell.angle_alpha   90.00
_cell.angle_beta   90.00
_cell.angle_gamma   90.00
#
_symmetry.space_group_name_H-M   'P 1'
#
loop_
_entity.id
_entity.type
_entity.pdbx_description
1 polymer ?
#
loop_
_entity_poly.entity_id
_entity_poly.type
_entity_poly.pdbx_seq_one_letter_code
_entity_poly.pdbx_strand_id
1 'polypeptide(L)'
;MRPPYGANCLVTIGGVSYAVMETSDSSGGAWVEVLNGPVGLRCWWADPLTCRDDIDAKSFINRVYIVLPEVFGVNAWVRSVADRLAANGYPALAVPLFARTAPGLELAYEPSDLAQGRRHKDATTTEQILSDVAAALDWLRTRHPAAAIHVVGFCFGGHAAFLSATLPGVVAAFDFYGAGISRMRPGGGDPSLALLPEIQGRLTCVFGTADPLIPAEDRQAIGAALHEVDPVGERFRSVEFGGADHGFMCEARSSFNPQASAQGWRLLLGDDLVV
;
A
#
# COMPACT_ATOMS: atom_id res chain seq x y z
N MET A 1 7.42 29.12 29.99
CA MET A 1 6.30 28.60 29.20
C MET A 1 6.76 28.47 27.75
N ARG A 2 6.90 27.27 27.23
CA ARG A 2 7.21 27.00 25.81
C ARG A 2 5.87 26.80 25.07
N PRO A 3 5.70 27.27 23.82
CA PRO A 3 4.50 26.98 23.06
C PRO A 3 4.52 25.51 22.57
N PRO A 4 3.35 24.85 22.44
CA PRO A 4 3.25 23.41 22.24
C PRO A 4 3.06 22.99 20.76
N TYR A 5 3.56 23.73 19.77
CA TYR A 5 3.39 23.32 18.37
C TYR A 5 4.71 23.39 17.59
N GLY A 6 5.12 22.25 17.02
CA GLY A 6 6.24 22.14 16.11
C GLY A 6 6.04 22.98 14.85
N ALA A 7 7.13 23.50 14.30
CA ALA A 7 7.13 24.34 13.13
C ALA A 7 6.66 23.54 11.89
N ASN A 8 5.58 23.99 11.25
CA ASN A 8 5.15 23.49 9.94
C ASN A 8 6.13 24.01 8.88
N CYS A 9 6.84 23.10 8.22
CA CYS A 9 7.59 23.43 7.03
C CYS A 9 6.64 23.41 5.83
N LEU A 10 6.45 24.54 5.16
CA LEU A 10 5.64 24.65 3.95
C LEU A 10 6.54 24.44 2.74
N VAL A 11 6.26 23.40 1.96
CA VAL A 11 6.87 23.22 0.63
C VAL A 11 5.89 23.72 -0.41
N THR A 12 6.31 24.73 -1.18
CA THR A 12 5.50 25.32 -2.25
C THR A 12 5.94 24.77 -3.61
N ILE A 13 5.06 24.08 -4.32
CA ILE A 13 5.28 23.59 -5.68
C ILE A 13 4.15 24.12 -6.55
N GLY A 14 4.48 24.85 -7.61
CA GLY A 14 3.50 25.36 -8.57
C GLY A 14 2.46 26.34 -7.98
N GLY A 15 2.83 27.11 -6.94
CA GLY A 15 1.94 28.12 -6.32
C GLY A 15 0.96 27.56 -5.27
N VAL A 16 0.99 26.28 -5.00
CA VAL A 16 0.20 25.65 -3.93
C VAL A 16 1.12 25.23 -2.79
N SER A 17 0.86 25.72 -1.58
CA SER A 17 1.64 25.40 -0.38
C SER A 17 1.10 24.13 0.29
N TYR A 18 1.94 23.13 0.46
CA TYR A 18 1.65 21.90 1.19
C TYR A 18 2.33 21.94 2.55
N ALA A 19 1.59 21.68 3.61
CA ALA A 19 2.16 21.50 4.94
C ALA A 19 2.85 20.13 4.98
N VAL A 20 4.18 20.12 5.00
CA VAL A 20 4.95 18.93 5.37
C VAL A 20 5.08 18.95 6.88
N MET A 21 4.38 18.07 7.57
CA MET A 21 4.63 17.83 8.99
C MET A 21 5.98 17.13 9.12
N GLU A 22 6.97 17.80 9.68
CA GLU A 22 8.12 17.12 10.24
C GLU A 22 7.61 16.26 11.41
N THR A 23 7.80 14.96 11.32
CA THR A 23 7.44 14.00 12.35
C THR A 23 8.33 14.23 13.58
N SER A 24 7.78 14.91 14.56
CA SER A 24 8.27 14.70 15.93
C SER A 24 8.00 13.25 16.33
N ASP A 25 8.88 12.67 17.12
CA ASP A 25 8.99 11.27 17.58
C ASP A 25 7.79 10.72 18.39
N SER A 26 6.58 11.17 18.12
CA SER A 26 5.33 10.57 18.57
C SER A 26 4.65 9.91 17.36
N SER A 27 5.06 8.68 17.03
CA SER A 27 4.34 7.83 16.08
C SER A 27 2.89 7.69 16.57
N GLY A 28 1.94 8.19 15.77
CA GLY A 28 0.52 8.14 16.10
C GLY A 28 -0.07 6.72 16.06
N GLY A 29 0.70 5.69 15.68
CA GLY A 29 0.28 4.30 15.55
C GLY A 29 0.79 3.38 16.67
N ALA A 30 0.23 2.15 16.70
CA ALA A 30 0.61 1.12 17.67
C ALA A 30 0.61 -0.27 17.03
N TRP A 31 1.44 -1.18 17.57
CA TRP A 31 1.37 -2.58 17.23
C TRP A 31 0.09 -3.21 17.78
N VAL A 32 -0.63 -3.92 16.91
CA VAL A 32 -1.83 -4.69 17.25
C VAL A 32 -1.67 -6.10 16.69
N GLU A 33 -2.36 -7.06 17.28
CA GLU A 33 -2.44 -8.42 16.76
C GLU A 33 -3.79 -8.65 16.10
N VAL A 34 -3.75 -9.13 14.85
CA VAL A 34 -4.92 -9.61 14.12
C VAL A 34 -4.81 -11.12 13.99
N LEU A 35 -5.83 -11.85 14.42
CA LEU A 35 -5.81 -13.31 14.38
C LEU A 35 -6.35 -13.83 13.04
N ASN A 36 -5.60 -14.71 12.40
CA ASN A 36 -6.02 -15.51 11.26
C ASN A 36 -5.92 -17.00 11.62
N GLY A 37 -6.96 -17.54 12.25
CA GLY A 37 -6.91 -18.87 12.87
C GLY A 37 -5.79 -18.95 13.91
N PRO A 38 -4.84 -19.90 13.77
CA PRO A 38 -3.70 -20.01 14.70
C PRO A 38 -2.57 -19.01 14.42
N VAL A 39 -2.65 -18.22 13.36
CA VAL A 39 -1.58 -17.28 12.97
C VAL A 39 -1.89 -15.89 13.52
N GLY A 40 -1.01 -15.38 14.36
CA GLY A 40 -1.02 -13.99 14.82
C GLY A 40 -0.34 -13.09 13.79
N LEU A 41 -1.06 -12.11 13.28
CA LEU A 41 -0.52 -11.08 12.38
C LEU A 41 -0.16 -9.87 13.23
N ARG A 42 1.13 -9.59 13.40
CA ARG A 42 1.62 -8.39 14.08
C ARG A 42 1.52 -7.20 13.14
N CYS A 43 0.42 -6.48 13.22
CA CYS A 43 0.07 -5.35 12.37
C CYS A 43 0.40 -4.01 13.02
N TRP A 44 0.69 -2.97 12.23
CA TRP A 44 0.78 -1.59 12.70
C TRP A 44 -0.54 -0.87 12.41
N TRP A 45 -1.21 -0.42 13.47
CA TRP A 45 -2.46 0.33 13.40
C TRP A 45 -2.21 1.81 13.63
N ALA A 46 -2.55 2.63 12.66
CA ALA A 46 -2.51 4.09 12.74
C ALA A 46 -3.94 4.64 12.61
N ASP A 47 -4.38 5.34 13.65
CA ASP A 47 -5.74 5.89 13.74
C ASP A 47 -5.68 7.42 13.89
N PRO A 48 -6.32 8.21 13.03
CA PRO A 48 -6.39 9.66 13.15
C PRO A 48 -6.98 10.14 14.48
N LEU A 49 -7.75 9.31 15.16
CA LEU A 49 -8.39 9.65 16.44
C LEU A 49 -7.42 9.66 17.62
N THR A 50 -6.26 9.00 17.50
CA THR A 50 -5.20 9.11 18.52
C THR A 50 -4.54 10.49 18.50
N CYS A 51 -4.75 11.29 17.46
CA CYS A 51 -4.19 12.62 17.27
C CYS A 51 -5.20 13.76 17.53
N ARG A 52 -6.47 13.47 17.83
CA ARG A 52 -7.53 14.45 18.02
C ARG A 52 -8.44 14.09 19.18
N ASP A 53 -8.64 15.05 20.08
CA ASP A 53 -9.58 14.93 21.22
C ASP A 53 -11.06 15.07 20.82
N ASP A 54 -11.39 15.18 19.52
CA ASP A 54 -12.74 15.45 19.01
C ASP A 54 -13.50 14.15 18.70
N ILE A 55 -14.54 13.92 19.48
CA ILE A 55 -15.44 12.74 19.40
C ILE A 55 -16.28 12.74 18.11
N ASP A 56 -16.51 13.88 17.49
CA ASP A 56 -17.30 14.01 16.25
C ASP A 56 -16.56 13.53 14.98
N ALA A 57 -15.25 13.33 15.04
CA ALA A 57 -14.44 12.89 13.90
C ALA A 57 -14.75 11.44 13.46
N LYS A 58 -15.27 10.57 14.33
CA LYS A 58 -15.62 9.17 14.01
C LYS A 58 -16.72 9.04 12.96
N SER A 59 -17.63 9.98 12.89
CA SER A 59 -18.78 9.91 11.96
C SER A 59 -18.43 10.24 10.51
N PHE A 60 -17.20 10.69 10.22
CA PHE A 60 -16.75 11.12 8.89
C PHE A 60 -15.70 10.20 8.25
N ILE A 61 -15.29 9.11 8.93
CA ILE A 61 -14.36 8.14 8.34
C ILE A 61 -15.11 7.32 7.28
N ASN A 62 -14.96 7.73 6.02
CA ASN A 62 -15.57 7.06 4.88
C ASN A 62 -14.62 6.05 4.19
N ARG A 63 -13.33 6.04 4.57
CA ARG A 63 -12.29 5.22 3.96
C ARG A 63 -11.26 4.76 5.00
N VAL A 64 -10.86 3.50 4.92
CA VAL A 64 -9.77 2.92 5.70
C VAL A 64 -8.82 2.17 4.78
N TYR A 65 -7.54 2.03 5.17
CA TYR A 65 -6.53 1.40 4.33
C TYR A 65 -5.95 0.15 4.97
N ILE A 66 -5.71 -0.87 4.15
CA ILE A 66 -4.75 -1.94 4.40
C ILE A 66 -3.48 -1.57 3.63
N VAL A 67 -2.33 -1.56 4.31
CA VAL A 67 -1.01 -1.26 3.72
C VAL A 67 -0.20 -2.54 3.68
N LEU A 68 0.21 -2.97 2.48
CA LEU A 68 0.97 -4.19 2.26
C LEU A 68 2.43 -3.87 1.97
N PRO A 69 3.37 -4.45 2.73
CA PRO A 69 4.78 -4.10 2.69
C PRO A 69 5.51 -4.65 1.46
N GLU A 70 6.65 -4.05 1.17
CA GLU A 70 7.68 -4.64 0.34
C GLU A 70 8.21 -5.96 0.96
N VAL A 71 9.18 -6.59 0.33
CA VAL A 71 9.83 -7.81 0.86
C VAL A 71 10.56 -7.59 2.20
N PHE A 72 10.62 -6.37 2.69
CA PHE A 72 11.30 -5.97 3.93
C PHE A 72 10.40 -6.03 5.19
N GLY A 73 9.14 -6.46 5.03
CA GLY A 73 8.19 -6.56 6.15
C GLY A 73 7.62 -5.21 6.58
N VAL A 74 6.93 -5.18 7.73
CA VAL A 74 6.30 -3.96 8.29
C VAL A 74 7.38 -3.12 9.00
N ASN A 75 8.35 -2.65 8.22
CA ASN A 75 9.48 -1.85 8.69
C ASN A 75 9.07 -0.38 8.94
N ALA A 76 10.04 0.44 9.36
CA ALA A 76 9.81 1.83 9.71
C ALA A 76 9.14 2.63 8.56
N TRP A 77 9.56 2.39 7.31
CA TRP A 77 8.96 3.10 6.17
C TRP A 77 7.49 2.70 5.95
N VAL A 78 7.16 1.42 5.99
CA VAL A 78 5.78 0.94 5.83
C VAL A 78 4.87 1.47 6.95
N ARG A 79 5.39 1.52 8.19
CA ARG A 79 4.67 2.16 9.30
C ARG A 79 4.43 3.65 9.05
N SER A 80 5.44 4.37 8.55
CA SER A 80 5.28 5.79 8.22
C SER A 80 4.24 6.04 7.11
N VAL A 81 4.07 5.10 6.18
CA VAL A 81 2.97 5.18 5.19
C VAL A 81 1.61 5.10 5.89
N ALA A 82 1.42 4.16 6.82
CA ALA A 82 0.18 4.05 7.58
C ALA A 82 -0.06 5.30 8.44
N ASP A 83 0.96 5.79 9.14
CA ASP A 83 0.89 7.01 9.94
C ASP A 83 0.54 8.25 9.10
N ARG A 84 1.11 8.35 7.89
CA ARG A 84 0.80 9.44 6.95
C ARG A 84 -0.63 9.38 6.43
N LEU A 85 -1.18 8.19 6.17
CA LEU A 85 -2.60 8.03 5.83
C LEU A 85 -3.49 8.48 6.99
N ALA A 86 -3.17 8.06 8.22
CA ALA A 86 -3.88 8.48 9.42
C ALA A 86 -3.81 10.00 9.65
N ALA A 87 -2.65 10.62 9.44
CA ALA A 87 -2.50 12.08 9.50
C ALA A 87 -3.37 12.84 8.48
N ASN A 88 -3.72 12.17 7.36
CA ASN A 88 -4.67 12.69 6.37
C ASN A 88 -6.13 12.29 6.63
N GLY A 89 -6.43 11.72 7.80
CA GLY A 89 -7.80 11.39 8.22
C GLY A 89 -8.26 9.97 7.84
N TYR A 90 -7.37 9.12 7.32
CA TYR A 90 -7.69 7.76 6.90
C TYR A 90 -7.02 6.73 7.81
N PRO A 91 -7.74 6.03 8.68
CA PRO A 91 -7.16 4.95 9.46
C PRO A 91 -6.48 3.91 8.57
N ALA A 92 -5.34 3.40 9.00
CA ALA A 92 -4.56 2.47 8.20
C ALA A 92 -3.96 1.33 9.04
N LEU A 93 -4.04 0.12 8.50
CA LEU A 93 -3.50 -1.10 9.09
C LEU A 93 -2.40 -1.67 8.18
N ALA A 94 -1.14 -1.59 8.60
CA ALA A 94 -0.06 -2.27 7.89
C ALA A 94 -0.01 -3.74 8.31
N VAL A 95 -0.15 -4.63 7.31
CA VAL A 95 -0.33 -6.07 7.51
C VAL A 95 0.90 -6.83 7.03
N PRO A 96 1.51 -7.71 7.86
CA PRO A 96 2.67 -8.50 7.45
C PRO A 96 2.29 -9.56 6.43
N LEU A 97 3.13 -9.75 5.40
CA LEU A 97 2.95 -10.80 4.38
C LEU A 97 3.69 -12.10 4.72
N PHE A 98 4.54 -12.09 5.73
CA PHE A 98 5.43 -13.20 6.06
C PHE A 98 5.20 -13.76 7.47
N ALA A 99 4.02 -13.60 8.03
CA ALA A 99 3.74 -14.00 9.40
C ALA A 99 4.01 -15.49 9.70
N ARG A 100 3.92 -16.35 8.68
CA ARG A 100 4.17 -17.80 8.81
C ARG A 100 5.63 -18.19 8.74
N THR A 101 6.47 -17.40 8.07
CA THR A 101 7.89 -17.71 7.85
C THR A 101 8.82 -16.80 8.63
N ALA A 102 8.38 -15.61 8.99
CA ALA A 102 9.13 -14.61 9.73
C ALA A 102 8.19 -13.66 10.49
N PRO A 103 7.57 -14.12 11.60
CA PRO A 103 6.69 -13.27 12.41
C PRO A 103 7.43 -12.02 12.89
N GLY A 104 6.88 -10.85 12.59
CA GLY A 104 7.46 -9.58 12.99
C GLY A 104 8.70 -9.16 12.19
N LEU A 105 8.87 -9.64 10.95
CA LEU A 105 9.98 -9.24 10.09
C LEU A 105 10.00 -7.73 9.87
N GLU A 106 11.13 -7.10 10.18
CA GLU A 106 11.44 -5.69 9.95
C GLU A 106 12.88 -5.59 9.45
N LEU A 107 13.05 -5.51 8.14
CA LEU A 107 14.37 -5.40 7.50
C LEU A 107 14.66 -3.96 7.06
N ALA A 108 15.94 -3.62 6.99
CA ALA A 108 16.43 -2.43 6.34
C ALA A 108 16.49 -2.64 4.80
N TYR A 109 17.25 -1.82 4.09
CA TYR A 109 17.31 -1.86 2.62
C TYR A 109 18.70 -2.30 2.09
N GLU A 110 19.45 -3.03 2.91
CA GLU A 110 20.76 -3.55 2.54
C GLU A 110 20.61 -4.76 1.58
N PRO A 111 21.64 -5.07 0.77
CA PRO A 111 21.61 -6.22 -0.14
C PRO A 111 21.33 -7.57 0.56
N SER A 112 21.84 -7.75 1.78
CA SER A 112 21.58 -8.93 2.62
C SER A 112 20.10 -9.03 3.03
N ASP A 113 19.48 -7.89 3.35
CA ASP A 113 18.07 -7.79 3.73
C ASP A 113 17.17 -8.13 2.56
N LEU A 114 17.51 -7.63 1.36
CA LEU A 114 16.80 -7.96 0.13
C LEU A 114 16.85 -9.48 -0.15
N ALA A 115 18.01 -10.11 0.03
CA ALA A 115 18.15 -11.56 -0.15
C ALA A 115 17.33 -12.35 0.89
N GLN A 116 17.27 -11.86 2.13
CA GLN A 116 16.44 -12.46 3.18
C GLN A 116 14.95 -12.31 2.85
N GLY A 117 14.49 -11.11 2.54
CA GLY A 117 13.10 -10.82 2.21
C GLY A 117 12.60 -11.64 0.99
N ARG A 118 13.45 -11.82 -0.02
CA ARG A 118 13.13 -12.65 -1.19
C ARG A 118 12.88 -14.11 -0.82
N ARG A 119 13.65 -14.70 0.13
CA ARG A 119 13.40 -16.07 0.60
C ARG A 119 12.01 -16.23 1.22
N HIS A 120 11.58 -15.25 2.02
CA HIS A 120 10.23 -15.26 2.60
C HIS A 120 9.15 -15.06 1.54
N LYS A 121 9.38 -14.15 0.58
CA LYS A 121 8.50 -13.95 -0.58
C LYS A 121 8.31 -15.26 -1.37
N ASP A 122 9.40 -15.98 -1.66
CA ASP A 122 9.36 -17.20 -2.46
C ASP A 122 8.66 -18.37 -1.73
N ALA A 123 8.57 -18.31 -0.39
CA ALA A 123 7.83 -19.25 0.46
C ALA A 123 6.37 -18.86 0.72
N THR A 124 5.92 -17.71 0.20
CA THR A 124 4.57 -17.18 0.43
C THR A 124 3.66 -17.50 -0.76
N THR A 125 2.43 -17.94 -0.49
CA THR A 125 1.45 -18.28 -1.53
C THR A 125 0.32 -17.27 -1.61
N THR A 126 -0.39 -17.28 -2.73
CA THR A 126 -1.60 -16.46 -2.93
C THR A 126 -2.65 -16.72 -1.87
N GLU A 127 -2.89 -17.98 -1.51
CA GLU A 127 -3.87 -18.37 -0.50
C GLU A 127 -3.51 -17.78 0.87
N GLN A 128 -2.23 -17.77 1.22
CA GLN A 128 -1.75 -17.18 2.47
C GLN A 128 -1.97 -15.66 2.47
N ILE A 129 -1.60 -14.98 1.38
CA ILE A 129 -1.82 -13.53 1.22
C ILE A 129 -3.29 -13.20 1.38
N LEU A 130 -4.16 -13.88 0.61
CA LEU A 130 -5.60 -13.60 0.62
C LEU A 130 -6.23 -13.92 1.98
N SER A 131 -5.81 -15.00 2.65
CA SER A 131 -6.29 -15.36 3.99
C SER A 131 -5.91 -14.28 5.02
N ASP A 132 -4.67 -13.77 4.98
CA ASP A 132 -4.21 -12.76 5.93
C ASP A 132 -4.89 -11.40 5.70
N VAL A 133 -5.06 -11.02 4.44
CA VAL A 133 -5.79 -9.78 4.09
C VAL A 133 -7.28 -9.90 4.44
N ALA A 134 -7.91 -11.07 4.24
CA ALA A 134 -9.29 -11.29 4.66
C ALA A 134 -9.49 -11.13 6.17
N ALA A 135 -8.57 -11.66 6.98
CA ALA A 135 -8.61 -11.46 8.43
C ALA A 135 -8.44 -9.97 8.81
N ALA A 136 -7.59 -9.23 8.09
CA ALA A 136 -7.43 -7.79 8.28
C ALA A 136 -8.69 -7.01 7.86
N LEU A 137 -9.36 -7.40 6.76
CA LEU A 137 -10.64 -6.85 6.34
C LEU A 137 -11.71 -7.01 7.43
N ASP A 138 -11.84 -8.20 8.00
CA ASP A 138 -12.81 -8.46 9.05
C ASP A 138 -12.49 -7.67 10.33
N TRP A 139 -11.21 -7.56 10.70
CA TRP A 139 -10.78 -6.75 11.81
C TRP A 139 -11.13 -5.26 11.64
N LEU A 140 -10.95 -4.71 10.42
CA LEU A 140 -11.31 -3.33 10.10
C LEU A 140 -12.81 -3.11 10.08
N ARG A 141 -13.59 -4.06 9.54
CA ARG A 141 -15.06 -3.98 9.50
C ARG A 141 -15.69 -3.90 10.90
N THR A 142 -15.11 -4.59 11.89
CA THR A 142 -15.60 -4.49 13.27
C THR A 142 -15.40 -3.10 13.88
N ARG A 143 -14.42 -2.33 13.40
CA ARG A 143 -14.07 -0.99 13.91
C ARG A 143 -14.66 0.13 13.10
N HIS A 144 -14.77 -0.05 11.79
CA HIS A 144 -15.24 0.93 10.82
C HIS A 144 -16.26 0.29 9.86
N PRO A 145 -17.45 -0.12 10.36
CA PRO A 145 -18.42 -0.95 9.60
C PRO A 145 -18.97 -0.24 8.35
N ALA A 146 -18.98 1.09 8.32
CA ALA A 146 -19.49 1.88 7.20
C ALA A 146 -18.39 2.37 6.24
N ALA A 147 -17.10 2.19 6.57
CA ALA A 147 -16.01 2.71 5.76
C ALA A 147 -15.72 1.80 4.55
N ALA A 148 -15.39 2.43 3.42
CA ALA A 148 -14.85 1.73 2.26
C ALA A 148 -13.42 1.26 2.56
N ILE A 149 -13.14 -0.04 2.37
CA ILE A 149 -11.80 -0.57 2.61
C ILE A 149 -11.01 -0.53 1.32
N HIS A 150 -9.87 0.16 1.38
CA HIS A 150 -8.89 0.27 0.30
C HIS A 150 -7.64 -0.53 0.67
N VAL A 151 -7.01 -1.14 -0.33
CA VAL A 151 -5.73 -1.83 -0.17
C VAL A 151 -4.67 -1.07 -0.95
N VAL A 152 -3.54 -0.80 -0.34
CA VAL A 152 -2.36 -0.26 -1.02
C VAL A 152 -1.17 -1.16 -0.73
N GLY A 153 -0.38 -1.44 -1.74
CA GLY A 153 0.82 -2.25 -1.57
C GLY A 153 1.98 -1.77 -2.42
N PHE A 154 3.17 -2.14 -2.00
CA PHE A 154 4.44 -1.69 -2.57
C PHE A 154 5.33 -2.88 -2.91
N CYS A 155 5.93 -2.93 -4.10
CA CYS A 155 6.77 -4.04 -4.56
C CYS A 155 5.99 -5.38 -4.49
N PHE A 156 6.44 -6.35 -3.70
CA PHE A 156 5.69 -7.59 -3.47
C PHE A 156 4.31 -7.31 -2.84
N GLY A 157 4.21 -6.30 -1.98
CA GLY A 157 2.94 -5.82 -1.46
C GLY A 157 2.04 -5.23 -2.54
N GLY A 158 2.61 -4.63 -3.60
CA GLY A 158 1.86 -4.18 -4.78
C GLY A 158 1.22 -5.35 -5.51
N HIS A 159 1.98 -6.40 -5.77
CA HIS A 159 1.44 -7.64 -6.32
C HIS A 159 0.38 -8.27 -5.38
N ALA A 160 0.61 -8.24 -4.06
CA ALA A 160 -0.37 -8.69 -3.07
C ALA A 160 -1.64 -7.82 -3.06
N ALA A 161 -1.52 -6.51 -3.30
CA ALA A 161 -2.67 -5.61 -3.42
C ALA A 161 -3.50 -5.93 -4.67
N PHE A 162 -2.86 -6.22 -5.80
CA PHE A 162 -3.53 -6.73 -7.00
C PHE A 162 -4.35 -7.99 -6.68
N LEU A 163 -3.73 -8.99 -6.03
CA LEU A 163 -4.41 -10.22 -5.62
C LEU A 163 -5.58 -9.92 -4.66
N SER A 164 -5.36 -9.05 -3.68
CA SER A 164 -6.36 -8.69 -2.68
C SER A 164 -7.57 -7.98 -3.25
N ALA A 165 -7.46 -7.37 -4.45
CA ALA A 165 -8.59 -6.77 -5.16
C ALA A 165 -9.69 -7.78 -5.53
N THR A 166 -9.38 -9.09 -5.57
CA THR A 166 -10.37 -10.17 -5.78
C THR A 166 -11.22 -10.45 -4.54
N LEU A 167 -10.81 -9.98 -3.36
CA LEU A 167 -11.53 -10.25 -2.12
C LEU A 167 -12.82 -9.42 -2.04
N PRO A 168 -13.94 -10.04 -1.64
CA PRO A 168 -15.19 -9.32 -1.42
C PRO A 168 -15.04 -8.22 -0.37
N GLY A 169 -15.44 -6.99 -0.74
CA GLY A 169 -15.40 -5.83 0.15
C GLY A 169 -14.14 -4.99 0.07
N VAL A 170 -13.18 -5.34 -0.78
CA VAL A 170 -12.15 -4.41 -1.23
C VAL A 170 -12.78 -3.48 -2.27
N VAL A 171 -12.91 -2.20 -1.93
CA VAL A 171 -13.53 -1.19 -2.81
C VAL A 171 -12.55 -0.66 -3.84
N ALA A 172 -11.30 -0.51 -3.45
CA ALA A 172 -10.21 -0.10 -4.35
C ALA A 172 -8.88 -0.71 -3.93
N ALA A 173 -8.04 -1.05 -4.89
CA ALA A 173 -6.67 -1.50 -4.68
C ALA A 173 -5.69 -0.63 -5.48
N PHE A 174 -4.55 -0.35 -4.86
CA PHE A 174 -3.44 0.41 -5.45
C PHE A 174 -2.20 -0.48 -5.43
N ASP A 175 -1.78 -0.88 -6.60
CA ASP A 175 -0.56 -1.63 -6.81
C ASP A 175 0.57 -0.68 -7.22
N PHE A 176 1.47 -0.37 -6.30
CA PHE A 176 2.69 0.37 -6.61
C PHE A 176 3.83 -0.58 -6.91
N TYR A 177 4.30 -0.51 -8.14
CA TYR A 177 5.43 -1.29 -8.68
C TYR A 177 5.40 -2.78 -8.30
N GLY A 178 4.22 -3.42 -8.36
CA GLY A 178 4.05 -4.84 -8.15
C GLY A 178 4.62 -5.65 -9.32
N ALA A 179 5.77 -6.27 -9.11
CA ALA A 179 6.44 -7.03 -10.15
C ALA A 179 5.85 -8.44 -10.29
N GLY A 180 5.85 -8.95 -11.53
CA GLY A 180 5.54 -10.34 -11.83
C GLY A 180 4.06 -10.66 -12.06
N ILE A 181 3.15 -9.69 -11.98
CA ILE A 181 1.69 -9.91 -12.13
C ILE A 181 1.34 -10.60 -13.45
N SER A 182 2.01 -10.22 -14.53
CA SER A 182 1.81 -10.79 -15.88
C SER A 182 2.52 -12.11 -16.12
N ARG A 183 3.45 -12.52 -15.24
CA ARG A 183 4.35 -13.67 -15.48
C ARG A 183 4.22 -14.80 -14.46
N MET A 184 3.77 -14.50 -13.26
CA MET A 184 3.73 -15.49 -12.17
C MET A 184 2.59 -15.22 -11.20
N ARG A 185 2.35 -16.20 -10.34
CA ARG A 185 1.49 -16.10 -9.16
C ARG A 185 2.26 -16.66 -7.95
N PRO A 186 2.28 -15.97 -6.80
CA PRO A 186 2.84 -16.51 -5.56
C PRO A 186 2.21 -17.87 -5.22
N GLY A 187 3.03 -18.88 -5.01
CA GLY A 187 2.56 -20.25 -4.79
C GLY A 187 2.34 -21.07 -6.06
N GLY A 188 2.43 -20.46 -7.26
CA GLY A 188 2.29 -21.16 -8.55
C GLY A 188 0.93 -21.00 -9.22
N GLY A 189 0.73 -21.69 -10.34
CA GLY A 189 -0.45 -21.60 -11.20
C GLY A 189 -0.30 -20.56 -12.32
N ASP A 190 -1.41 -20.19 -12.96
CA ASP A 190 -1.46 -19.17 -14.00
C ASP A 190 -1.03 -17.82 -13.42
N PRO A 191 -0.43 -16.92 -14.23
CA PRO A 191 -0.08 -15.57 -13.78
C PRO A 191 -1.24 -14.86 -13.07
N SER A 192 -0.92 -14.01 -12.09
CA SER A 192 -1.94 -13.31 -11.29
C SER A 192 -2.86 -12.46 -12.15
N LEU A 193 -2.39 -11.97 -13.29
CA LEU A 193 -3.19 -11.21 -14.26
C LEU A 193 -4.44 -11.97 -14.74
N ALA A 194 -4.42 -13.30 -14.74
CA ALA A 194 -5.59 -14.13 -15.09
C ALA A 194 -6.76 -13.98 -14.09
N LEU A 195 -6.51 -13.44 -12.89
CA LEU A 195 -7.55 -13.18 -11.89
C LEU A 195 -8.26 -11.83 -12.09
N LEU A 196 -7.84 -11.03 -13.05
CA LEU A 196 -8.41 -9.71 -13.30
C LEU A 196 -9.95 -9.71 -13.43
N PRO A 197 -10.60 -10.69 -14.11
CA PRO A 197 -12.05 -10.76 -14.19
C PRO A 197 -12.78 -10.96 -12.86
N GLU A 198 -12.08 -11.44 -11.82
CA GLU A 198 -12.64 -11.66 -10.48
C GLU A 198 -12.71 -10.37 -9.66
N ILE A 199 -12.00 -9.30 -10.07
CA ILE A 199 -11.94 -8.03 -9.36
C ILE A 199 -13.25 -7.27 -9.56
N GLN A 200 -13.95 -6.98 -8.46
CA GLN A 200 -15.22 -6.25 -8.48
C GLN A 200 -15.05 -4.76 -8.21
N GLY A 201 -14.06 -4.37 -7.43
CA GLY A 201 -13.74 -3.00 -7.08
C GLY A 201 -12.94 -2.27 -8.14
N ARG A 202 -12.27 -1.19 -7.72
CA ARG A 202 -11.33 -0.44 -8.55
C ARG A 202 -9.91 -0.96 -8.36
N LEU A 203 -9.12 -0.92 -9.43
CA LEU A 203 -7.70 -1.27 -9.41
C LEU A 203 -6.90 -0.18 -10.12
N THR A 204 -5.86 0.31 -9.46
CA THR A 204 -4.88 1.21 -10.07
C THR A 204 -3.50 0.60 -9.95
N CYS A 205 -2.90 0.24 -11.08
CA CYS A 205 -1.52 -0.23 -11.17
C CYS A 205 -0.62 0.95 -11.52
N VAL A 206 0.43 1.18 -10.74
CA VAL A 206 1.32 2.34 -10.87
C VAL A 206 2.75 1.87 -11.03
N PHE A 207 3.36 2.18 -12.16
CA PHE A 207 4.68 1.70 -12.53
C PHE A 207 5.66 2.84 -12.83
N GLY A 208 6.94 2.59 -12.59
CA GLY A 208 8.02 3.44 -13.07
C GLY A 208 8.53 2.97 -14.44
N THR A 209 8.79 3.90 -15.37
CA THR A 209 9.26 3.49 -16.72
C THR A 209 10.74 3.05 -16.73
N ALA A 210 11.51 3.37 -15.68
CA ALA A 210 12.89 2.91 -15.50
C ALA A 210 13.03 1.66 -14.61
N ASP A 211 11.90 1.07 -14.15
CA ASP A 211 11.90 -0.11 -13.29
C ASP A 211 12.36 -1.37 -14.06
N PRO A 212 13.54 -1.95 -13.74
CA PRO A 212 14.04 -3.13 -14.44
C PRO A 212 13.28 -4.42 -14.08
N LEU A 213 12.49 -4.41 -12.98
CA LEU A 213 11.71 -5.57 -12.54
C LEU A 213 10.36 -5.64 -13.25
N ILE A 214 9.92 -4.54 -13.89
CA ILE A 214 8.66 -4.44 -14.63
C ILE A 214 8.96 -3.81 -15.98
N PRO A 215 9.57 -4.55 -16.91
CA PRO A 215 9.94 -4.04 -18.22
C PRO A 215 8.72 -3.61 -19.05
N ALA A 216 8.93 -2.88 -20.14
CA ALA A 216 7.87 -2.29 -20.93
C ALA A 216 6.84 -3.32 -21.43
N GLU A 217 7.30 -4.53 -21.80
CA GLU A 217 6.40 -5.59 -22.23
C GLU A 217 5.42 -6.04 -21.13
N ASP A 218 5.85 -6.05 -19.85
CA ASP A 218 4.97 -6.40 -18.74
C ASP A 218 3.94 -5.31 -18.49
N ARG A 219 4.37 -4.04 -18.48
CA ARG A 219 3.48 -2.90 -18.30
C ARG A 219 2.43 -2.83 -19.41
N GLN A 220 2.86 -3.07 -20.66
CA GLN A 220 1.97 -3.14 -21.81
C GLN A 220 0.97 -4.30 -21.71
N ALA A 221 1.41 -5.49 -21.30
CA ALA A 221 0.55 -6.65 -21.12
C ALA A 221 -0.52 -6.39 -20.04
N ILE A 222 -0.11 -5.79 -18.90
CA ILE A 222 -1.03 -5.41 -17.83
C ILE A 222 -2.00 -4.35 -18.33
N GLY A 223 -1.53 -3.27 -18.93
CA GLY A 223 -2.37 -2.20 -19.46
C GLY A 223 -3.39 -2.68 -20.50
N ALA A 224 -2.98 -3.57 -21.41
CA ALA A 224 -3.86 -4.18 -22.40
C ALA A 224 -4.96 -5.03 -21.75
N ALA A 225 -4.60 -5.87 -20.76
CA ALA A 225 -5.57 -6.69 -20.05
C ALA A 225 -6.57 -5.85 -19.25
N LEU A 226 -6.12 -4.77 -18.57
CA LEU A 226 -6.99 -3.83 -17.87
C LEU A 226 -7.98 -3.18 -18.83
N HIS A 227 -7.50 -2.73 -19.99
CA HIS A 227 -8.34 -2.11 -21.03
C HIS A 227 -9.32 -3.10 -21.66
N GLU A 228 -8.94 -4.37 -21.83
CA GLU A 228 -9.84 -5.40 -22.37
C GLU A 228 -11.05 -5.63 -21.46
N VAL A 229 -10.83 -5.65 -20.13
CA VAL A 229 -11.90 -5.87 -19.13
C VAL A 229 -12.67 -4.58 -18.84
N ASP A 230 -12.04 -3.43 -18.90
CA ASP A 230 -12.63 -2.11 -18.64
C ASP A 230 -12.20 -1.08 -19.70
N PRO A 231 -12.80 -1.15 -20.93
CA PRO A 231 -12.40 -0.26 -22.01
C PRO A 231 -12.63 1.23 -21.76
N VAL A 232 -13.53 1.57 -20.85
CA VAL A 232 -13.83 2.98 -20.49
C VAL A 232 -12.85 3.49 -19.42
N GLY A 233 -12.21 2.59 -18.66
CA GLY A 233 -11.25 2.94 -17.61
C GLY A 233 -11.91 3.52 -16.35
N GLU A 234 -13.17 3.15 -16.07
CA GLU A 234 -13.87 3.60 -14.87
C GLU A 234 -13.39 2.91 -13.60
N ARG A 235 -13.02 1.63 -13.71
CA ARG A 235 -12.60 0.79 -12.58
C ARG A 235 -11.11 0.48 -12.60
N PHE A 236 -10.53 0.27 -13.79
CA PHE A 236 -9.15 -0.21 -13.92
C PHE A 236 -8.26 0.82 -14.62
N ARG A 237 -7.13 1.13 -13.97
CA ARG A 237 -6.17 2.11 -14.49
C ARG A 237 -4.75 1.57 -14.44
N SER A 238 -3.97 1.83 -15.48
CA SER A 238 -2.51 1.70 -15.48
C SER A 238 -1.91 3.10 -15.61
N VAL A 239 -1.02 3.44 -14.67
CA VAL A 239 -0.36 4.75 -14.61
C VAL A 239 1.14 4.54 -14.66
N GLU A 240 1.83 5.25 -15.54
CA GLU A 240 3.29 5.17 -15.67
C GLU A 240 3.93 6.51 -15.27
N PHE A 241 4.96 6.44 -14.42
CA PHE A 241 5.76 7.61 -14.04
C PHE A 241 7.10 7.58 -14.77
N GLY A 242 7.33 8.59 -15.60
CA GLY A 242 8.51 8.70 -16.45
C GLY A 242 9.81 8.76 -15.63
N GLY A 243 10.77 7.88 -15.94
CA GLY A 243 12.08 7.84 -15.28
C GLY A 243 12.10 7.37 -13.84
N ALA A 244 10.97 6.97 -13.27
CA ALA A 244 10.92 6.39 -11.93
C ALA A 244 11.39 4.92 -11.95
N ASP A 245 12.21 4.53 -10.97
CA ASP A 245 12.74 3.18 -10.78
C ASP A 245 11.92 2.40 -9.75
N HIS A 246 12.23 1.11 -9.56
CA HIS A 246 11.58 0.25 -8.57
C HIS A 246 11.72 0.79 -7.14
N GLY A 247 10.60 0.99 -6.43
CA GLY A 247 10.61 1.54 -5.08
C GLY A 247 10.62 3.07 -5.01
N PHE A 248 10.20 3.76 -6.07
CA PHE A 248 10.19 5.22 -6.17
C PHE A 248 9.38 5.94 -5.07
N MET A 249 8.48 5.23 -4.38
CA MET A 249 7.71 5.79 -3.25
C MET A 249 8.51 5.86 -1.95
N CYS A 250 9.56 5.03 -1.81
CA CYS A 250 10.24 4.80 -0.55
C CYS A 250 11.41 5.77 -0.33
N GLU A 251 11.25 6.72 0.58
CA GLU A 251 12.26 7.73 0.92
C GLU A 251 13.56 7.12 1.50
N ALA A 252 13.49 5.89 2.02
CA ALA A 252 14.65 5.20 2.57
C ALA A 252 15.49 4.45 1.51
N ARG A 253 15.08 4.48 0.23
CA ARG A 253 15.78 3.81 -0.88
C ARG A 253 16.46 4.79 -1.80
N SER A 254 17.58 4.38 -2.38
CA SER A 254 18.30 5.18 -3.40
C SER A 254 17.48 5.42 -4.68
N SER A 255 16.46 4.58 -4.93
CA SER A 255 15.53 4.71 -6.06
C SER A 255 14.38 5.69 -5.79
N PHE A 256 14.33 6.33 -4.63
CA PHE A 256 13.29 7.32 -4.31
C PHE A 256 13.24 8.42 -5.36
N ASN A 257 12.03 8.67 -5.87
CA ASN A 257 11.78 9.76 -6.82
C ASN A 257 10.72 10.71 -6.23
N PRO A 258 11.12 11.90 -5.75
CA PRO A 258 10.20 12.83 -5.07
C PRO A 258 8.99 13.23 -5.91
N GLN A 259 9.18 13.40 -7.24
CA GLN A 259 8.09 13.79 -8.13
C GLN A 259 7.10 12.63 -8.33
N ALA A 260 7.58 11.43 -8.60
CA ALA A 260 6.75 10.24 -8.75
C ALA A 260 6.04 9.91 -7.42
N SER A 261 6.74 10.02 -6.28
CA SER A 261 6.17 9.81 -4.96
C SER A 261 5.04 10.80 -4.66
N ALA A 262 5.24 12.10 -4.96
CA ALA A 262 4.20 13.11 -4.78
C ALA A 262 2.94 12.81 -5.61
N GLN A 263 3.11 12.34 -6.86
CA GLN A 263 1.99 11.92 -7.71
C GLN A 263 1.31 10.66 -7.16
N GLY A 264 2.09 9.68 -6.69
CA GLY A 264 1.57 8.47 -6.05
C GLY A 264 0.71 8.78 -4.82
N TRP A 265 1.15 9.71 -3.98
CA TRP A 265 0.36 10.17 -2.83
C TRP A 265 -0.94 10.86 -3.23
N ARG A 266 -0.96 11.66 -4.31
CA ARG A 266 -2.20 12.25 -4.84
C ARG A 266 -3.20 11.16 -5.25
N LEU A 267 -2.74 10.13 -5.97
CA LEU A 267 -3.59 8.98 -6.32
C LEU A 267 -4.20 8.32 -5.08
N LEU A 268 -3.41 8.09 -4.03
CA LEU A 268 -3.89 7.47 -2.79
C LEU A 268 -4.90 8.32 -2.05
N LEU A 269 -4.67 9.63 -1.99
CA LEU A 269 -5.54 10.56 -1.25
C LEU A 269 -6.79 10.96 -2.03
N GLY A 270 -6.87 10.60 -3.31
CA GLY A 270 -8.06 10.83 -4.15
C GLY A 270 -8.06 12.16 -4.87
N ASP A 271 -6.91 12.83 -4.95
CA ASP A 271 -6.73 13.97 -5.83
C ASP A 271 -6.63 13.43 -7.26
N ASP A 272 -7.61 13.73 -8.12
CA ASP A 272 -7.56 13.34 -9.51
C ASP A 272 -6.28 13.93 -10.15
N LEU A 273 -5.44 13.06 -10.69
CA LEU A 273 -4.38 13.50 -11.58
C LEU A 273 -5.05 14.12 -12.78
N VAL A 274 -5.00 15.43 -12.92
CA VAL A 274 -5.22 16.10 -14.20
C VAL A 274 -4.01 15.68 -15.06
N VAL A 275 -4.25 14.70 -15.93
CA VAL A 275 -3.29 14.24 -16.96
C VAL A 275 -3.25 15.27 -18.07
#